data_df92935893dd327de8c0353430c4f1c3
#
_entry.id   df92935893dd327de8c0353430c4f1c3
#
_cell.length_a   1.000
_cell.length_b   1.000
_cell.length_c   1.000
_cell.angle_alpha   90.00
_cell.angle_beta   90.00
_cell.angle_gamma   90.00
#
_symmetry.space_group_name_H-M   'P 1'
#
loop_
_entity.id
_entity.type
_entity.pdbx_description
1 polymer ?
#
loop_
_entity_poly.entity_id
_entity_poly.type
_entity_poly.pdbx_seq_one_letter_code
_entity_poly.pdbx_strand_id
1 'polypeptide(L)' 'MRLQRYKRMDSDDTIIYLIKLSTEYLDEINECEPNEFTRGEKTAYVEILEVLQGWKGAKAHGLDYNIEEKYKI' A
#
# COMPACT_ATOMS: atom_id res chain seq x y z
N MET A 1 -5.23 -3.65 18.31
CA MET A 1 -4.51 -2.56 17.65
C MET A 1 -3.13 -2.40 18.26
N ARG A 2 -2.14 -2.25 17.44
CA ARG A 2 -0.79 -2.10 17.91
C ARG A 2 -0.43 -0.63 18.03
N LEU A 3 0.01 -0.26 19.23
CA LEU A 3 0.52 1.08 19.45
C LEU A 3 2.01 1.07 19.20
N GLN A 4 2.45 1.90 18.30
CA GLN A 4 3.86 2.01 18.00
C GLN A 4 4.27 3.46 18.04
N ARG A 5 5.44 3.67 18.60
CA ARG A 5 6.05 4.98 18.55
C ARG A 5 7.07 4.97 17.46
N TYR A 6 6.77 5.70 16.41
CA TYR A 6 7.70 5.83 15.32
C TYR A 6 8.63 6.98 15.59
N LYS A 7 9.85 6.83 15.16
CA LYS A 7 10.77 7.96 15.16
C LYS A 7 10.22 9.00 14.20
N ARG A 8 10.59 10.26 14.47
CA ARG A 8 10.25 11.33 13.54
C ARG A 8 10.85 11.01 12.19
N MET A 9 10.04 11.03 11.16
CA MET A 9 10.46 10.75 9.81
C MET A 9 10.21 11.98 8.96
N ASP A 10 11.05 12.19 7.95
CA ASP A 10 10.77 13.24 6.98
C ASP A 10 9.69 12.77 6.01
N SER A 11 9.32 13.66 5.08
CA SER A 11 8.22 13.34 4.15
C SER A 11 8.51 12.15 3.28
N ASP A 12 9.73 12.05 2.77
CA ASP A 12 10.10 10.92 1.92
C ASP A 12 10.09 9.61 2.69
N ASP A 13 10.61 9.61 3.91
CA ASP A 13 10.59 8.42 4.74
C ASP A 13 9.17 7.97 5.03
N THR A 14 8.28 8.91 5.28
CA THR A 14 6.88 8.61 5.53
C THR A 14 6.23 7.97 4.32
N ILE A 15 6.48 8.53 3.14
CA ILE A 15 5.91 7.98 1.91
C ILE A 15 6.44 6.58 1.64
N ILE A 16 7.74 6.38 1.80
CA ILE A 16 8.37 5.07 1.62
C ILE A 16 7.74 4.05 2.58
N TYR A 17 7.55 4.45 3.82
CA TYR A 17 6.93 3.56 4.79
C TYR A 17 5.50 3.20 4.41
N LEU A 18 4.73 4.19 3.92
CA LEU A 18 3.35 3.94 3.50
C LEU A 18 3.29 2.98 2.32
N ILE A 19 4.22 3.10 1.37
CA ILE A 19 4.29 2.17 0.25
C ILE A 19 4.51 0.75 0.77
N LYS A 20 5.48 0.58 1.65
CA LYS A 20 5.79 -0.72 2.21
C LYS A 20 4.61 -1.30 2.96
N LEU A 21 4.01 -0.51 3.83
CA LEU A 21 2.90 -0.95 4.65
C LEU A 21 1.70 -1.37 3.80
N SER A 22 1.37 -0.55 2.81
CA SER A 22 0.21 -0.82 1.95
C SER A 22 0.42 -2.08 1.13
N THR A 23 1.63 -2.29 0.59
CA THR A 23 1.91 -3.49 -0.19
C THR A 23 1.88 -4.74 0.68
N GLU A 24 2.36 -4.64 1.92
CA GLU A 24 2.30 -5.78 2.84
C GLU A 24 0.86 -6.16 3.16
N TYR A 25 0.00 -5.18 3.42
CA TYR A 25 -1.41 -5.44 3.67
C TYR A 25 -2.09 -6.06 2.45
N LEU A 26 -1.80 -5.54 1.27
CA LEU A 26 -2.39 -6.10 0.05
C LEU A 26 -1.95 -7.54 -0.19
N ASP A 27 -0.69 -7.84 0.07
CA ASP A 27 -0.21 -9.21 -0.06
C ASP A 27 -0.91 -10.15 0.91
N GLU A 28 -1.14 -9.70 2.14
CA GLU A 28 -1.88 -10.49 3.11
C GLU A 28 -3.33 -10.69 2.69
N ILE A 29 -3.98 -9.64 2.20
CA ILE A 29 -5.36 -9.73 1.75
C ILE A 29 -5.49 -10.70 0.58
N ASN A 30 -4.52 -10.71 -0.33
CA ASN A 30 -4.52 -11.61 -1.47
C ASN A 30 -4.44 -13.08 -1.07
N GLU A 31 -3.93 -13.37 0.13
CA GLU A 31 -3.87 -14.75 0.62
C GLU A 31 -5.15 -15.17 1.35
N CYS A 32 -6.05 -14.24 1.60
CA CYS A 32 -7.31 -14.53 2.27
C CYS A 32 -8.37 -14.88 1.26
N GLU A 33 -9.41 -15.59 1.72
CA GLU A 33 -10.56 -15.87 0.87
C GLU A 33 -11.30 -14.56 0.60
N PRO A 34 -11.67 -14.31 -0.67
CA PRO A 34 -12.37 -13.08 -1.01
C PRO A 34 -13.74 -13.00 -0.33
N ASN A 35 -14.04 -11.86 0.24
CA ASN A 35 -15.37 -11.56 0.73
C ASN A 35 -15.56 -10.04 0.64
N GLU A 36 -16.73 -9.55 1.01
CA GLU A 36 -17.04 -8.13 0.87
C GLU A 36 -16.10 -7.26 1.68
N PHE A 37 -15.74 -7.73 2.87
CA PHE A 37 -14.87 -6.97 3.74
C PHE A 37 -13.44 -6.85 3.15
N THR A 38 -12.88 -7.97 2.74
CA THR A 38 -11.53 -7.95 2.17
C THR A 38 -11.49 -7.23 0.83
N ARG A 39 -12.58 -7.31 0.06
CA ARG A 39 -12.67 -6.56 -1.20
C ARG A 39 -12.63 -5.05 -0.94
N GLY A 40 -13.36 -4.60 0.07
CA GLY A 40 -13.36 -3.20 0.44
C GLY A 40 -11.99 -2.73 0.90
N GLU A 41 -11.32 -3.52 1.73
CA GLU A 41 -9.97 -3.21 2.16
C GLU A 41 -9.01 -3.14 0.99
N LYS A 42 -9.10 -4.10 0.10
CA LYS A 42 -8.23 -4.15 -1.07
C LYS A 42 -8.41 -2.91 -1.93
N THR A 43 -9.66 -2.52 -2.16
CA THR A 43 -9.95 -1.32 -2.93
C THR A 43 -9.31 -0.10 -2.31
N ALA A 44 -9.44 0.05 -0.99
CA ALA A 44 -8.88 1.20 -0.28
C ALA A 44 -7.36 1.25 -0.41
N TYR A 45 -6.69 0.11 -0.22
CA TYR A 45 -5.23 0.09 -0.31
C TYR A 45 -4.73 0.28 -1.72
N VAL A 46 -5.46 -0.23 -2.72
CA VAL A 46 -5.12 0.01 -4.11
C VAL A 46 -5.19 1.50 -4.42
N GLU A 47 -6.24 2.18 -3.97
CA GLU A 47 -6.37 3.62 -4.18
C GLU A 47 -5.24 4.38 -3.50
N ILE A 48 -4.86 3.97 -2.30
CA ILE A 48 -3.75 4.60 -1.59
C ILE A 48 -2.45 4.44 -2.39
N LEU A 49 -2.18 3.24 -2.88
CA LEU A 49 -0.97 3.02 -3.68
C LEU A 49 -0.99 3.83 -4.97
N GLU A 50 -2.14 3.98 -5.59
CA GLU A 50 -2.23 4.78 -6.80
C GLU A 50 -1.92 6.25 -6.55
N VAL A 51 -2.37 6.78 -5.41
CA VAL A 51 -2.00 8.13 -5.01
C VAL A 51 -0.49 8.23 -4.77
N LEU A 52 0.06 7.26 -4.05
CA LEU A 52 1.49 7.25 -3.75
C LEU A 52 2.34 7.09 -5.00
N GLN A 53 1.81 6.42 -6.01
CA GLN A 53 2.52 6.25 -7.28
C GLN A 53 2.74 7.57 -8.00
N GLY A 54 1.97 8.61 -7.66
CA GLY A 54 2.18 9.95 -8.20
C GLY A 54 3.39 10.65 -7.60
N TRP A 55 3.97 10.12 -6.53
CA TRP A 55 5.16 10.69 -5.94
C TRP A 55 6.36 10.43 -6.86
N LYS A 56 7.22 11.44 -7.01
CA LYS A 56 8.34 11.35 -7.95
C LYS A 56 9.33 10.23 -7.62
N GLY A 57 9.41 9.81 -6.36
CA GLY A 57 10.28 8.73 -5.92
C GLY A 57 9.65 7.36 -5.96
N ALA A 58 8.41 7.25 -6.42
CA ALA A 58 7.67 6.00 -6.33
C ALA A 58 8.35 4.84 -7.06
N LYS A 59 8.82 5.07 -8.27
CA LYS A 59 9.45 4.02 -9.06
C LYS A 59 10.71 3.49 -8.39
N ALA A 60 11.49 4.40 -7.80
CA ALA A 60 12.73 4.00 -7.13
C ALA A 60 12.45 3.18 -5.87
N HIS A 61 11.24 3.24 -5.36
CA HIS A 61 10.85 2.54 -4.14
C HIS A 61 9.79 1.47 -4.39
N GLY A 62 9.78 0.92 -5.58
CA GLY A 62 9.03 -0.29 -5.86
C GLY A 62 7.67 -0.11 -6.51
N LEU A 63 7.20 1.10 -6.73
CA LEU A 63 5.92 1.32 -7.39
C LEU A 63 6.12 1.62 -8.87
N ASP A 64 6.65 0.65 -9.60
CA ASP A 64 6.94 0.78 -11.03
C ASP A 64 6.09 -0.16 -11.87
N TYR A 65 4.94 -0.58 -11.37
CA TYR A 65 4.06 -1.52 -12.04
C TYR A 65 2.62 -1.01 -12.06
N ASN A 66 1.77 -1.67 -12.82
CA ASN A 66 0.35 -1.34 -12.85
C ASN A 66 -0.32 -1.95 -11.62
N ILE A 67 -0.72 -1.09 -10.70
CA ILE A 67 -1.23 -1.52 -9.40
C ILE A 67 -2.54 -2.28 -9.56
N GLU A 68 -3.42 -1.82 -10.44
CA GLU A 68 -4.71 -2.47 -10.63
C GLU A 68 -4.59 -3.83 -11.27
N GLU A 69 -3.57 -4.05 -12.09
CA GLU A 69 -3.35 -5.37 -12.65
C GLU A 69 -2.78 -6.34 -11.64
N LYS A 70 -1.88 -5.84 -10.78
CA LYS A 70 -1.29 -6.71 -9.77
C LYS A 70 -2.28 -7.09 -8.69
N TYR A 71 -3.13 -6.15 -8.30
CA TYR A 71 -4.09 -6.36 -7.22
C TYR A 71 -5.51 -6.22 -7.76
N LYS A 72 -5.90 -7.15 -8.60
CA LYS A 72 -7.24 -7.14 -9.19
C LYS A 72 -8.32 -7.33 -8.12
N ILE A 73 -9.34 -6.53 -8.22
CA ILE A 73 -10.46 -6.55 -7.28
C ILE A 73 -11.62 -7.39 -7.80
#